data_0a3afe3fbdaccf072e4fd05f1bb8cfa2
#
_entry.id   0a3afe3fbdaccf072e4fd05f1bb8cfa2
#
_cell.length_a   1.000
_cell.length_b   1.000
_cell.length_c   1.000
_cell.angle_alpha   90.00
_cell.angle_beta   90.00
_cell.angle_gamma   90.00
#
_symmetry.space_group_name_H-M   'P 1'
#
loop_
_entity.id
_entity.type
_entity.pdbx_description
1 polymer ?
#
loop_
_entity_poly.entity_id
_entity_poly.type
_entity_poly.pdbx_seq_one_letter_code
_entity_poly.pdbx_strand_id
1 'polypeptide(L)'
;MPKLLGLGGKKRHGKDEFAKGLGDDWVIVGMAEPLYDLVLTDNNYIGVDDQGNLIRVADFLAQHNNDWVEAKKHPEIRRMLQVKGTESGRKMFGENVWVDKMLDTVRKHLDSGKNVAVTGIRFPNEAQAIRDAGGTLVWVERPNFEDDKDSNSGHASENSVTYQDFDMVVANNSTLDALYQKAHDLFNN
;
A
#
# COMPACT_ATOMS: atom_id res chain seq x y z
N MET A 1 -0.67 -22.95 9.99
CA MET A 1 -0.59 -22.49 8.58
C MET A 1 -0.28 -21.01 8.60
N PRO A 2 0.54 -20.49 7.67
CA PRO A 2 0.79 -19.06 7.58
C PRO A 2 -0.51 -18.28 7.41
N LYS A 3 -0.56 -17.08 7.99
CA LYS A 3 -1.74 -16.19 7.94
C LYS A 3 -1.56 -15.15 6.83
N LEU A 4 -2.65 -14.77 6.17
CA LEU A 4 -2.69 -13.69 5.19
C LEU A 4 -3.69 -12.62 5.64
N LEU A 5 -3.25 -11.36 5.65
CA LEU A 5 -4.10 -10.19 5.93
C LEU A 5 -4.07 -9.22 4.76
N GLY A 6 -5.22 -8.61 4.46
CA GLY A 6 -5.33 -7.44 3.59
C GLY A 6 -5.74 -6.22 4.42
N LEU A 7 -4.91 -5.17 4.43
CA LEU A 7 -5.11 -3.98 5.24
C LEU A 7 -5.59 -2.81 4.39
N GLY A 8 -6.78 -2.31 4.70
CA GLY A 8 -7.37 -1.11 4.14
C GLY A 8 -7.53 -0.01 5.17
N GLY A 9 -7.93 1.15 4.71
CA GLY A 9 -8.15 2.34 5.52
C GLY A 9 -7.78 3.61 4.76
N LYS A 10 -8.35 4.72 5.16
CA LYS A 10 -8.08 6.00 4.52
C LYS A 10 -6.62 6.47 4.76
N LYS A 11 -6.21 7.48 4.02
CA LYS A 11 -4.90 8.12 4.18
C LYS A 11 -4.73 8.60 5.63
N ARG A 12 -3.57 8.32 6.25
CA ARG A 12 -3.23 8.68 7.65
C ARG A 12 -4.06 8.01 8.74
N HIS A 13 -4.88 7.03 8.44
CA HIS A 13 -5.62 6.27 9.46
C HIS A 13 -4.79 5.24 10.21
N GLY A 14 -3.52 5.02 9.81
CA GLY A 14 -2.57 4.20 10.57
C GLY A 14 -2.49 2.73 10.13
N LYS A 15 -2.99 2.36 8.93
CA LYS A 15 -2.91 0.98 8.43
C LYS A 15 -1.48 0.44 8.31
N ASP A 16 -0.54 1.31 7.89
CA ASP A 16 0.86 0.92 7.74
C ASP A 16 1.55 0.75 9.11
N GLU A 17 1.19 1.58 10.09
CA GLU A 17 1.63 1.41 11.47
C GLU A 17 1.00 0.16 12.11
N PHE A 18 -0.28 -0.11 11.85
CA PHE A 18 -0.90 -1.35 12.30
C PHE A 18 -0.16 -2.59 11.76
N ALA A 19 0.24 -2.57 10.49
CA ALA A 19 1.04 -3.65 9.90
C ALA A 19 2.37 -3.86 10.65
N LYS A 20 3.08 -2.81 11.02
CA LYS A 20 4.33 -2.90 11.80
C LYS A 20 4.11 -3.52 13.17
N GLY A 21 2.97 -3.27 13.79
CA GLY A 21 2.60 -3.85 15.09
C GLY A 21 2.34 -5.36 15.06
N LEU A 22 2.23 -5.98 13.88
CA LEU A 22 2.08 -7.45 13.77
C LEU A 22 3.34 -8.22 14.22
N GLY A 23 4.51 -7.60 14.20
CA GLY A 23 5.78 -8.17 14.66
C GLY A 23 6.59 -8.89 13.57
N ASP A 24 7.75 -9.44 13.96
CA ASP A 24 8.80 -9.92 13.05
C ASP A 24 8.44 -11.21 12.27
N ASP A 25 7.41 -11.93 12.71
CA ASP A 25 6.92 -13.12 12.00
C ASP A 25 6.06 -12.78 10.76
N TRP A 26 5.81 -11.49 10.54
CA TRP A 26 5.02 -11.01 9.43
C TRP A 26 5.88 -10.30 8.37
N VAL A 27 5.64 -10.64 7.11
CA VAL A 27 6.16 -9.90 5.97
C VAL A 27 5.10 -8.89 5.53
N ILE A 28 5.48 -7.63 5.45
CA ILE A 28 4.59 -6.56 4.96
C ILE A 28 4.85 -6.40 3.47
N VAL A 29 3.80 -6.52 2.67
CA VAL A 29 3.82 -6.35 1.21
C VAL A 29 2.90 -5.18 0.85
N GLY A 30 3.41 -4.21 0.13
CA GLY A 30 2.62 -3.08 -0.37
C GLY A 30 1.90 -3.43 -1.67
N MET A 31 0.60 -3.14 -1.77
CA MET A 31 -0.18 -3.34 -3.00
C MET A 31 0.42 -2.59 -4.19
N ALA A 32 1.11 -1.47 -3.95
CA ALA A 32 1.74 -0.65 -4.97
C ALA A 32 3.21 -1.02 -5.28
N GLU A 33 3.82 -1.98 -4.59
CA GLU A 33 5.23 -2.32 -4.80
C GLU A 33 5.55 -2.72 -6.24
N PRO A 34 4.77 -3.57 -6.92
CA PRO A 34 5.05 -3.90 -8.32
C PRO A 34 5.04 -2.69 -9.26
N LEU A 35 4.25 -1.66 -8.90
CA LEU A 35 4.20 -0.40 -9.63
C LEU A 35 5.44 0.45 -9.36
N TYR A 36 5.96 0.45 -8.13
CA TYR A 36 7.20 1.14 -7.80
C TYR A 36 8.39 0.54 -8.54
N ASP A 37 8.46 -0.80 -8.61
CA ASP A 37 9.48 -1.51 -9.36
C ASP A 37 9.44 -1.14 -10.85
N LEU A 38 8.25 -1.03 -11.43
CA LEU A 38 8.09 -0.60 -12.82
C LEU A 38 8.57 0.84 -13.02
N VAL A 39 8.19 1.77 -12.15
CA VAL A 39 8.61 3.18 -12.25
C VAL A 39 10.11 3.33 -12.08
N LEU A 40 10.71 2.56 -11.16
CA LEU A 40 12.15 2.53 -10.94
C LEU A 40 12.91 1.91 -12.12
N THR A 41 12.38 0.84 -12.71
CA THR A 41 12.96 0.19 -13.88
C THR A 41 12.98 1.11 -15.10
N ASP A 42 11.89 1.85 -15.33
CA ASP A 42 11.83 2.85 -16.41
C ASP A 42 12.77 4.03 -16.16
N ASN A 43 13.00 4.34 -14.89
CA ASN A 43 13.94 5.37 -14.43
C ASN A 43 13.88 6.69 -15.23
N ASN A 44 12.66 7.18 -15.44
CA ASN A 44 12.43 8.40 -16.23
C ASN A 44 12.97 9.66 -15.54
N TYR A 45 13.19 10.70 -16.34
CA TYR A 45 13.51 12.03 -15.82
C TYR A 45 12.28 12.65 -15.14
N ILE A 46 12.53 13.34 -14.01
CA ILE A 46 11.50 13.99 -13.20
C ILE A 46 11.69 15.50 -13.05
N GLY A 47 12.82 16.01 -13.54
CA GLY A 47 13.13 17.43 -13.47
C GLY A 47 14.61 17.71 -13.72
N VAL A 48 15.01 18.90 -13.30
CA VAL A 48 16.41 19.37 -13.30
C VAL A 48 16.76 19.93 -11.92
N ASP A 49 18.00 19.79 -11.51
CA ASP A 49 18.52 20.43 -10.30
C ASP A 49 18.83 21.92 -10.52
N ASP A 50 19.27 22.61 -9.46
CA ASP A 50 19.64 24.02 -9.50
C ASP A 50 20.81 24.34 -10.44
N GLN A 51 21.56 23.32 -10.84
CA GLN A 51 22.69 23.43 -11.78
C GLN A 51 22.29 23.07 -13.22
N GLY A 52 21.01 22.68 -13.45
CA GLY A 52 20.47 22.30 -14.74
C GLY A 52 20.73 20.84 -15.13
N ASN A 53 21.21 20.00 -14.20
CA ASN A 53 21.38 18.56 -14.46
C ASN A 53 20.03 17.83 -14.40
N LEU A 54 19.85 16.86 -15.29
CA LEU A 54 18.63 16.03 -15.30
C LEU A 54 18.60 15.09 -14.08
N ILE A 55 17.50 15.11 -13.34
CA ILE A 55 17.25 14.22 -12.20
C ILE A 55 16.40 13.05 -12.68
N ARG A 56 16.82 11.81 -12.37
CA ARG A 56 16.02 10.60 -12.59
C ARG A 56 15.33 10.13 -11.33
N VAL A 57 14.32 9.27 -11.46
CA VAL A 57 13.61 8.65 -10.33
C VAL A 57 14.58 7.97 -9.37
N ALA A 58 15.53 7.17 -9.87
CA ALA A 58 16.50 6.46 -9.05
C ALA A 58 17.41 7.40 -8.25
N ASP A 59 17.88 8.48 -8.87
CA ASP A 59 18.74 9.47 -8.23
C ASP A 59 17.98 10.18 -7.09
N PHE A 60 16.74 10.54 -7.36
CA PHE A 60 15.86 11.16 -6.35
C PHE A 60 15.61 10.22 -5.16
N LEU A 61 15.29 8.95 -5.43
CA LEU A 61 15.08 7.94 -4.38
C LEU A 61 16.34 7.72 -3.54
N ALA A 62 17.51 7.62 -4.18
CA ALA A 62 18.80 7.46 -3.47
C ALA A 62 19.09 8.63 -2.52
N GLN A 63 18.74 9.86 -2.90
CA GLN A 63 18.87 11.06 -2.07
C GLN A 63 17.89 11.10 -0.89
N HIS A 64 16.79 10.32 -0.97
CA HIS A 64 15.73 10.24 0.04
C HIS A 64 15.65 8.85 0.70
N ASN A 65 16.78 8.20 0.92
CA ASN A 65 16.87 6.87 1.57
C ASN A 65 16.00 5.78 0.94
N ASN A 66 15.73 5.87 -0.34
CA ASN A 66 14.81 5.00 -1.08
C ASN A 66 13.38 4.99 -0.51
N ASP A 67 12.96 6.07 0.15
CA ASP A 67 11.64 6.20 0.74
C ASP A 67 10.60 6.64 -0.32
N TRP A 68 9.74 5.71 -0.71
CA TRP A 68 8.62 5.99 -1.62
C TRP A 68 7.55 6.89 -1.02
N VAL A 69 7.46 7.02 0.31
CA VAL A 69 6.53 7.97 0.94
C VAL A 69 7.00 9.40 0.68
N GLU A 70 8.30 9.64 0.81
CA GLU A 70 8.90 10.93 0.46
C GLU A 70 8.87 11.16 -1.07
N ALA A 71 9.25 10.16 -1.86
CA ALA A 71 9.26 10.27 -3.32
C ALA A 71 7.90 10.66 -3.91
N LYS A 72 6.80 10.15 -3.35
CA LYS A 72 5.42 10.50 -3.78
C LYS A 72 5.04 11.97 -3.50
N LYS A 73 5.80 12.71 -2.74
CA LYS A 73 5.60 14.16 -2.58
C LYS A 73 6.05 14.94 -3.84
N HIS A 74 6.95 14.36 -4.64
CA HIS A 74 7.37 14.93 -5.90
C HIS A 74 6.25 14.81 -6.95
N PRO A 75 5.76 15.93 -7.53
CA PRO A 75 4.58 15.93 -8.41
C PRO A 75 4.70 14.98 -9.60
N GLU A 76 5.87 14.93 -10.24
CA GLU A 76 6.09 14.12 -11.43
C GLU A 76 6.15 12.62 -11.10
N ILE A 77 6.78 12.22 -9.99
CA ILE A 77 6.76 10.83 -9.52
C ILE A 77 5.33 10.41 -9.22
N ARG A 78 4.56 11.26 -8.51
CA ARG A 78 3.14 11.00 -8.23
C ARG A 78 2.33 10.84 -9.51
N ARG A 79 2.53 11.70 -10.49
CA ARG A 79 1.88 11.63 -11.81
C ARG A 79 2.21 10.31 -12.53
N MET A 80 3.49 9.90 -12.54
CA MET A 80 3.92 8.64 -13.15
C MET A 80 3.23 7.43 -12.51
N LEU A 81 3.16 7.39 -11.18
CA LEU A 81 2.49 6.32 -10.46
C LEU A 81 1.00 6.26 -10.77
N GLN A 82 0.32 7.41 -10.88
CA GLN A 82 -1.10 7.47 -11.25
C GLN A 82 -1.33 6.99 -12.67
N VAL A 83 -0.56 7.48 -13.64
CA VAL A 83 -0.70 7.11 -15.05
C VAL A 83 -0.39 5.65 -15.27
N LYS A 84 0.74 5.15 -14.74
CA LYS A 84 1.14 3.74 -14.91
C LYS A 84 0.25 2.78 -14.12
N GLY A 85 -0.18 3.18 -12.92
CA GLY A 85 -1.02 2.35 -12.07
C GLY A 85 -2.46 2.20 -12.56
N THR A 86 -3.02 3.24 -13.13
CA THR A 86 -4.44 3.28 -13.49
C THR A 86 -4.66 3.35 -14.99
N GLU A 87 -4.07 4.34 -15.65
CA GLU A 87 -4.41 4.63 -17.04
C GLU A 87 -3.72 3.68 -18.05
N SER A 88 -2.43 3.42 -17.84
CA SER A 88 -1.67 2.57 -18.75
C SER A 88 -1.68 1.11 -18.30
N GLY A 89 -1.31 0.83 -17.05
CA GLY A 89 -1.13 -0.54 -16.58
C GLY A 89 -2.42 -1.35 -16.65
N ARG A 90 -3.48 -0.87 -16.01
CA ARG A 90 -4.78 -1.57 -15.99
C ARG A 90 -5.44 -1.61 -17.37
N LYS A 91 -5.36 -0.55 -18.18
CA LYS A 91 -5.95 -0.52 -19.53
C LYS A 91 -5.23 -1.45 -20.51
N MET A 92 -3.90 -1.58 -20.41
CA MET A 92 -3.10 -2.38 -21.35
C MET A 92 -3.01 -3.86 -20.96
N PHE A 93 -2.92 -4.14 -19.65
CA PHE A 93 -2.64 -5.48 -19.14
C PHE A 93 -3.79 -6.09 -18.34
N GLY A 94 -4.93 -5.39 -18.26
CA GLY A 94 -6.10 -5.82 -17.50
C GLY A 94 -6.15 -5.26 -16.08
N GLU A 95 -7.35 -5.23 -15.51
CA GLU A 95 -7.60 -4.64 -14.19
C GLU A 95 -6.86 -5.34 -13.06
N ASN A 96 -6.52 -6.61 -13.22
CA ASN A 96 -5.88 -7.43 -12.20
C ASN A 96 -4.36 -7.48 -12.29
N VAL A 97 -3.72 -6.79 -13.24
CA VAL A 97 -2.27 -6.88 -13.45
C VAL A 97 -1.44 -6.66 -12.18
N TRP A 98 -1.82 -5.69 -11.35
CA TRP A 98 -1.11 -5.41 -10.10
C TRP A 98 -1.46 -6.39 -9.00
N VAL A 99 -2.71 -6.87 -8.98
CA VAL A 99 -3.19 -7.91 -8.08
C VAL A 99 -2.43 -9.21 -8.31
N ASP A 100 -2.31 -9.65 -9.56
CA ASP A 100 -1.61 -10.89 -9.92
C ASP A 100 -0.14 -10.84 -9.49
N LYS A 101 0.54 -9.71 -9.78
CA LYS A 101 1.94 -9.51 -9.37
C LYS A 101 2.12 -9.49 -7.85
N MET A 102 1.21 -8.85 -7.13
CA MET A 102 1.20 -8.85 -5.66
C MET A 102 0.99 -10.27 -5.12
N LEU A 103 0.01 -11.02 -5.66
CA LEU A 103 -0.28 -12.38 -5.22
C LEU A 103 0.90 -13.33 -5.45
N ASP A 104 1.67 -13.16 -6.52
CA ASP A 104 2.89 -13.94 -6.74
C ASP A 104 3.93 -13.71 -5.62
N THR A 105 4.06 -12.47 -5.15
CA THR A 105 4.92 -12.15 -4.00
C THR A 105 4.37 -12.75 -2.71
N VAL A 106 3.06 -12.60 -2.47
CA VAL A 106 2.38 -13.18 -1.30
C VAL A 106 2.58 -14.69 -1.23
N ARG A 107 2.34 -15.41 -2.33
CA ARG A 107 2.52 -16.89 -2.39
C ARG A 107 3.93 -17.31 -2.01
N LYS A 108 4.96 -16.64 -2.54
CA LYS A 108 6.37 -16.96 -2.20
C LYS A 108 6.64 -16.87 -0.70
N HIS A 109 6.09 -15.87 -0.03
CA HIS A 109 6.25 -15.71 1.41
C HIS A 109 5.45 -16.74 2.21
N LEU A 110 4.19 -16.99 1.85
CA LEU A 110 3.36 -18.03 2.48
C LEU A 110 3.99 -19.41 2.32
N ASP A 111 4.50 -19.75 1.14
CA ASP A 111 5.17 -21.03 0.86
C ASP A 111 6.48 -21.18 1.66
N SER A 112 7.13 -20.08 2.00
CA SER A 112 8.29 -20.07 2.91
C SER A 112 7.91 -20.15 4.40
N GLY A 113 6.62 -20.27 4.73
CA GLY A 113 6.13 -20.38 6.10
C GLY A 113 5.94 -19.05 6.84
N LYS A 114 6.04 -17.92 6.15
CA LYS A 114 5.87 -16.57 6.73
C LYS A 114 4.41 -16.12 6.68
N ASN A 115 3.96 -15.43 7.73
CA ASN A 115 2.71 -14.67 7.67
C ASN A 115 2.88 -13.45 6.76
N VAL A 116 1.82 -13.05 6.07
CA VAL A 116 1.86 -11.91 5.14
C VAL A 116 0.76 -10.91 5.44
N ALA A 117 1.11 -9.63 5.50
CA ALA A 117 0.18 -8.52 5.57
C ALA A 117 0.32 -7.64 4.32
N VAL A 118 -0.73 -7.61 3.49
CA VAL A 118 -0.78 -6.76 2.31
C VAL A 118 -1.39 -5.43 2.69
N THR A 119 -0.62 -4.34 2.56
CA THR A 119 -1.11 -2.98 2.86
C THR A 119 -1.58 -2.25 1.61
N GLY A 120 -2.55 -1.36 1.79
CA GLY A 120 -3.00 -0.46 0.72
C GLY A 120 -4.06 -1.05 -0.20
N ILE A 121 -4.92 -1.93 0.31
CA ILE A 121 -6.11 -2.40 -0.39
C ILE A 121 -7.04 -1.21 -0.65
N ARG A 122 -7.33 -0.95 -1.91
CA ARG A 122 -8.07 0.23 -2.38
C ARG A 122 -9.19 -0.07 -3.38
N PHE A 123 -9.19 -1.26 -3.98
CA PHE A 123 -10.17 -1.65 -4.99
C PHE A 123 -10.85 -2.97 -4.63
N PRO A 124 -12.11 -3.16 -5.03
CA PRO A 124 -12.86 -4.40 -4.73
C PRO A 124 -12.18 -5.67 -5.25
N ASN A 125 -11.55 -5.63 -6.42
CA ASN A 125 -10.80 -6.77 -6.98
C ASN A 125 -9.57 -7.14 -6.14
N GLU A 126 -8.92 -6.16 -5.51
CA GLU A 126 -7.80 -6.38 -4.59
C GLU A 126 -8.28 -7.07 -3.31
N ALA A 127 -9.38 -6.58 -2.74
CA ALA A 127 -10.02 -7.19 -1.57
C ALA A 127 -10.47 -8.63 -1.87
N GLN A 128 -11.14 -8.85 -3.00
CA GLN A 128 -11.58 -10.18 -3.40
C GLN A 128 -10.42 -11.16 -3.59
N ALA A 129 -9.32 -10.71 -4.19
CA ALA A 129 -8.14 -11.55 -4.39
C ALA A 129 -7.50 -12.02 -3.06
N ILE A 130 -7.49 -11.17 -2.03
CA ILE A 130 -7.05 -11.57 -0.68
C ILE A 130 -7.98 -12.63 -0.08
N ARG A 131 -9.31 -12.47 -0.22
CA ARG A 131 -10.29 -13.48 0.24
C ARG A 131 -10.13 -14.81 -0.48
N ASP A 132 -9.98 -14.78 -1.81
CA ASP A 132 -9.81 -15.99 -2.64
C ASP A 132 -8.52 -16.74 -2.28
N ALA A 133 -7.51 -16.02 -1.79
CA ALA A 133 -6.27 -16.59 -1.25
C ALA A 133 -6.39 -17.05 0.22
N GLY A 134 -7.58 -17.02 0.82
CA GLY A 134 -7.84 -17.43 2.20
C GLY A 134 -7.43 -16.40 3.27
N GLY A 135 -7.23 -15.16 2.86
CA GLY A 135 -6.86 -14.05 3.76
C GLY A 135 -8.06 -13.38 4.43
N THR A 136 -7.76 -12.63 5.48
CA THR A 136 -8.72 -11.81 6.24
C THR A 136 -8.49 -10.33 5.92
N LEU A 137 -9.57 -9.58 5.71
CA LEU A 137 -9.52 -8.16 5.42
C LEU A 137 -9.76 -7.33 6.68
N VAL A 138 -8.86 -6.39 6.96
CA VAL A 138 -8.91 -5.52 8.14
C VAL A 138 -8.91 -4.05 7.72
N TRP A 139 -9.94 -3.33 8.12
CA TRP A 139 -10.02 -1.88 7.95
C TRP A 139 -9.50 -1.18 9.19
N VAL A 140 -8.48 -0.34 9.01
CA VAL A 140 -7.95 0.50 10.10
C VAL A 140 -8.56 1.89 9.98
N GLU A 141 -9.27 2.32 11.03
CA GLU A 141 -9.96 3.59 11.08
C GLU A 141 -9.46 4.43 12.24
N ARG A 142 -9.24 5.73 11.99
CA ARG A 142 -8.96 6.72 13.02
C ARG A 142 -10.20 7.59 13.25
N PRO A 143 -11.03 7.27 14.26
CA PRO A 143 -12.23 8.05 14.55
C PRO A 143 -11.90 9.52 14.81
N ASN A 144 -12.76 10.43 14.38
CA ASN A 144 -12.62 11.87 14.55
C ASN A 144 -11.37 12.50 13.91
N PHE A 145 -10.71 11.78 13.00
CA PHE A 145 -9.67 12.37 12.17
C PHE A 145 -10.31 13.01 10.93
N GLU A 146 -10.16 14.32 10.79
CA GLU A 146 -10.64 15.00 9.58
C GLU A 146 -9.79 14.58 8.39
N ASP A 147 -10.44 14.01 7.39
CA ASP A 147 -9.79 13.67 6.12
C ASP A 147 -9.22 14.93 5.48
N ASP A 148 -7.97 14.89 5.05
CA ASP A 148 -7.38 15.96 4.28
C ASP A 148 -8.29 16.28 3.07
N LYS A 149 -8.78 17.52 2.98
CA LYS A 149 -9.45 18.05 1.79
C LYS A 149 -8.43 18.31 0.66
N ASP A 150 -7.52 17.37 0.47
CA ASP A 150 -6.51 17.43 -0.58
C ASP A 150 -7.20 17.31 -1.95
N SER A 151 -6.68 17.96 -2.95
CA SER A 151 -7.20 17.99 -4.34
C SER A 151 -7.40 16.60 -4.99
N ASN A 152 -6.98 15.53 -4.30
CA ASN A 152 -7.09 14.14 -4.72
C ASN A 152 -8.17 13.33 -3.96
N SER A 153 -8.96 13.93 -3.09
CA SER A 153 -10.03 13.21 -2.35
C SER A 153 -11.12 12.61 -3.26
N GLY A 154 -11.15 13.01 -4.52
CA GLY A 154 -12.05 12.47 -5.56
C GLY A 154 -11.46 11.35 -6.43
N HIS A 155 -10.20 10.94 -6.21
CA HIS A 155 -9.62 9.87 -7.03
C HIS A 155 -10.23 8.51 -6.67
N ALA A 156 -10.52 7.68 -7.70
CA ALA A 156 -11.16 6.37 -7.52
C ALA A 156 -10.45 5.49 -6.48
N SER A 157 -9.12 5.55 -6.40
CA SER A 157 -8.33 4.76 -5.43
C SER A 157 -8.56 5.13 -3.95
N GLU A 158 -9.23 6.24 -3.65
CA GLU A 158 -9.50 6.64 -2.26
C GLU A 158 -10.94 6.30 -1.83
N ASN A 159 -11.85 6.01 -2.78
CA ASN A 159 -13.27 5.84 -2.52
C ASN A 159 -13.88 4.56 -3.09
N SER A 160 -13.08 3.64 -3.66
CA SER A 160 -13.60 2.42 -4.30
C SER A 160 -13.92 1.31 -3.31
N VAL A 161 -13.39 1.37 -2.09
CA VAL A 161 -13.71 0.47 -0.97
C VAL A 161 -14.00 1.26 0.29
N THR A 162 -14.82 0.68 1.15
CA THR A 162 -15.22 1.23 2.45
C THR A 162 -15.02 0.18 3.55
N TYR A 163 -15.19 0.55 4.82
CA TYR A 163 -15.11 -0.40 5.93
C TYR A 163 -16.08 -1.57 5.79
N GLN A 164 -17.18 -1.41 5.03
CA GLN A 164 -18.18 -2.47 4.80
C GLN A 164 -17.66 -3.60 3.90
N ASP A 165 -16.59 -3.33 3.14
CA ASP A 165 -15.94 -4.32 2.28
C ASP A 165 -14.91 -5.17 3.04
N PHE A 166 -14.76 -4.97 4.35
CA PHE A 166 -13.75 -5.63 5.19
C PHE A 166 -14.39 -6.51 6.25
N ASP A 167 -13.68 -7.54 6.67
CA ASP A 167 -14.19 -8.56 7.60
C ASP A 167 -14.08 -8.06 9.05
N MET A 168 -13.19 -7.10 9.31
CA MET A 168 -12.95 -6.52 10.64
C MET A 168 -12.61 -5.03 10.53
N VAL A 169 -13.08 -4.25 11.51
CA VAL A 169 -12.70 -2.83 11.67
C VAL A 169 -11.88 -2.68 12.95
N VAL A 170 -10.72 -2.07 12.84
CA VAL A 170 -9.83 -1.76 13.97
C VAL A 170 -9.77 -0.25 14.18
N ALA A 171 -10.23 0.22 15.33
CA ALA A 171 -10.16 1.63 15.69
C ALA A 171 -8.76 2.02 16.18
N ASN A 172 -8.13 2.97 15.51
CA ASN A 172 -6.91 3.66 15.91
C ASN A 172 -7.30 4.93 16.70
N ASN A 173 -7.67 4.75 17.94
CA ASN A 173 -8.24 5.81 18.80
C ASN A 173 -7.40 6.10 20.06
N SER A 174 -6.15 5.67 20.08
CA SER A 174 -5.25 5.81 21.23
C SER A 174 -3.81 6.10 20.75
N THR A 175 -2.81 5.70 21.53
CA THR A 175 -1.39 5.87 21.22
C THR A 175 -0.91 4.90 20.14
N LEU A 176 0.26 5.17 19.59
CA LEU A 176 0.93 4.28 18.63
C LEU A 176 1.21 2.90 19.25
N ASP A 177 1.71 2.87 20.48
CA ASP A 177 1.98 1.63 21.21
C ASP A 177 0.71 0.79 21.42
N ALA A 178 -0.42 1.44 21.71
CA ALA A 178 -1.70 0.76 21.83
C ALA A 178 -2.17 0.18 20.48
N LEU A 179 -1.86 0.84 19.37
CA LEU A 179 -2.16 0.31 18.03
C LEU A 179 -1.29 -0.92 17.73
N TYR A 180 0.00 -0.88 18.07
CA TYR A 180 0.92 -2.00 17.91
C TYR A 180 0.48 -3.19 18.76
N GLN A 181 0.17 -2.96 20.03
CA GLN A 181 -0.31 -4.01 20.93
C GLN A 181 -1.61 -4.64 20.41
N LYS A 182 -2.54 -3.82 19.91
CA LYS A 182 -3.79 -4.30 19.30
C LYS A 182 -3.55 -5.18 18.07
N ALA A 183 -2.62 -4.80 17.19
CA ALA A 183 -2.25 -5.61 16.03
C ALA A 183 -1.66 -6.96 16.46
N HIS A 184 -0.74 -6.94 17.41
CA HIS A 184 -0.10 -8.13 17.94
C HIS A 184 -1.12 -9.09 18.59
N ASP A 185 -1.99 -8.59 19.46
CA ASP A 185 -2.94 -9.41 20.20
C ASP A 185 -4.01 -10.05 19.32
N LEU A 186 -4.40 -9.37 18.23
CA LEU A 186 -5.41 -9.89 17.32
C LEU A 186 -4.91 -11.04 16.44
N PHE A 187 -3.62 -11.08 16.11
CA PHE A 187 -3.13 -11.97 15.06
C PHE A 187 -1.97 -12.88 15.45
N ASN A 188 -1.37 -12.73 16.63
CA ASN A 188 -0.26 -13.58 17.11
C ASN A 188 -0.64 -14.51 18.27
N ASN A 189 -1.90 -14.53 18.65
CA ASN A 189 -2.44 -15.48 19.65
C ASN A 189 -3.04 -16.72 18.99
#